data_1c53f8175c53b4cad3e37cb0f995c4b4
#
_entry.id   1c53f8175c53b4cad3e37cb0f995c4b4
#
_cell.length_a   1.000
_cell.length_b   1.000
_cell.length_c   1.000
_cell.angle_alpha   90.00
_cell.angle_beta   90.00
_cell.angle_gamma   90.00
#
_symmetry.space_group_name_H-M   'P 1'
#
loop_
_entity.id
_entity.type
_entity.pdbx_description
1 polymer ?
#
loop_
_entity_poly.entity_id
_entity_poly.type
_entity_poly.pdbx_seq_one_letter_code
_entity_poly.pdbx_strand_id
1 'polypeptide(L)'
;MDRKALIREYKQRRPPMGVYRVRNTVTGHALVAASRDLPSILNRHSAQLSMGGHSAPLLQADWAAHGAASFIFEVLDTLTPSDAPDYDATADLSALEDLWLEKLSLEADRLHTINPGRLAPKARRADAR
;
A
#
# COMPACT_ATOMS: atom_id res chain seq x y z
N MET A 1 25.67 -22.09 18.50
CA MET A 1 24.41 -21.75 17.84
C MET A 1 24.51 -21.91 16.35
N ASP A 2 23.53 -22.52 15.76
CA ASP A 2 23.54 -22.81 14.34
C ASP A 2 23.32 -21.55 13.52
N ARG A 3 24.26 -21.27 12.63
CA ARG A 3 24.20 -20.09 11.79
C ARG A 3 22.99 -20.10 10.84
N LYS A 4 22.67 -21.28 10.31
CA LYS A 4 21.51 -21.41 9.44
C LYS A 4 20.21 -21.13 10.19
N ALA A 5 20.16 -21.57 11.44
CA ALA A 5 18.97 -21.30 12.25
C ALA A 5 18.81 -19.83 12.53
N LEU A 6 19.91 -19.11 12.76
CA LEU A 6 19.86 -17.67 12.98
C LEU A 6 19.36 -16.94 11.74
N ILE A 7 19.85 -17.32 10.57
CA ILE A 7 19.44 -16.67 9.33
C ILE A 7 17.98 -16.94 9.07
N ARG A 8 17.54 -18.18 9.28
CA ARG A 8 16.13 -18.53 9.07
C ARG A 8 15.23 -17.74 10.03
N GLU A 9 15.64 -17.66 11.28
CA GLU A 9 14.87 -16.93 12.27
C GLU A 9 14.77 -15.45 11.93
N TYR A 10 15.88 -14.87 11.47
CA TYR A 10 15.87 -13.48 11.05
C TYR A 10 14.92 -13.26 9.88
N LYS A 11 14.95 -14.13 8.88
CA LYS A 11 14.05 -14.00 7.74
C LYS A 11 12.59 -14.14 8.13
N GLN A 12 12.29 -15.01 9.06
CA GLN A 12 10.92 -15.20 9.52
C GLN A 12 10.40 -14.00 10.29
N ARG A 13 11.30 -13.22 10.88
CA ARG A 13 10.90 -12.03 11.61
C ARG A 13 10.67 -10.83 10.72
N ARG A 14 11.14 -10.89 9.48
CA ARG A 14 10.88 -9.80 8.56
C ARG A 14 9.39 -9.70 8.32
N PRO A 15 8.84 -8.51 8.45
CA PRO A 15 7.44 -8.33 8.09
C PRO A 15 7.25 -8.55 6.59
N PRO A 16 6.10 -9.01 6.18
CA PRO A 16 5.82 -9.12 4.74
C PRO A 16 5.82 -7.76 4.09
N MET A 17 6.30 -7.69 2.87
CA MET A 17 6.31 -6.46 2.10
C MET A 17 5.57 -6.67 0.79
N GLY A 18 5.08 -5.60 0.21
CA GLY A 18 4.34 -5.68 -1.04
C GLY A 18 3.46 -4.48 -1.24
N VAL A 19 2.34 -4.71 -1.91
CA VAL A 19 1.37 -3.68 -2.25
C VAL A 19 0.07 -3.93 -1.51
N TYR A 20 -0.51 -2.87 -0.97
CA TYR A 20 -1.75 -2.95 -0.20
C TYR A 20 -2.77 -1.97 -0.73
N ARG A 21 -4.01 -2.16 -0.31
CA ARG A 21 -5.09 -1.24 -0.66
C ARG A 21 -5.98 -1.00 0.55
N VAL A 22 -6.35 0.28 0.74
CA VAL A 22 -7.37 0.69 1.70
C VAL A 22 -8.51 1.24 0.85
N ARG A 23 -9.70 0.65 0.96
CA ARG A 23 -10.80 1.11 0.12
C ARG A 23 -12.12 1.18 0.87
N ASN A 24 -12.97 2.08 0.41
CA ASN A 24 -14.34 2.18 0.88
C ASN A 24 -15.24 1.46 -0.12
N THR A 25 -15.97 0.46 0.34
CA THR A 25 -16.81 -0.35 -0.54
C THR A 25 -18.05 0.39 -1.01
N VAL A 26 -18.44 1.45 -0.32
CA VAL A 26 -19.63 2.22 -0.69
C VAL A 26 -19.31 3.20 -1.82
N THR A 27 -18.22 3.95 -1.68
CA THR A 27 -17.86 4.98 -2.66
C THR A 27 -16.93 4.49 -3.75
N GLY A 28 -16.16 3.44 -3.46
CA GLY A 28 -15.12 2.98 -4.37
C GLY A 28 -13.80 3.72 -4.23
N HIS A 29 -13.73 4.73 -3.38
CA HIS A 29 -12.47 5.42 -3.16
C HIS A 29 -11.45 4.46 -2.56
N ALA A 30 -10.22 4.51 -3.06
CA ALA A 30 -9.18 3.60 -2.61
C ALA A 30 -7.82 4.26 -2.63
N LEU A 31 -6.95 3.77 -1.75
CA LEU A 31 -5.54 4.14 -1.71
C LEU A 31 -4.74 2.88 -1.94
N VAL A 32 -3.82 2.91 -2.90
CA VAL A 32 -2.96 1.78 -3.23
C VAL A 32 -1.51 2.22 -3.11
N ALA A 33 -0.72 1.47 -2.38
CA ALA A 33 0.67 1.82 -2.20
C ALA A 33 1.49 0.60 -1.81
N ALA A 34 2.80 0.74 -1.83
CA ALA A 34 3.72 -0.31 -1.42
C ALA A 34 4.25 -0.02 -0.02
N SER A 35 4.64 -1.08 0.67
CA SER A 35 5.21 -0.94 2.01
C SER A 35 6.17 -2.08 2.29
N ARG A 36 7.20 -1.79 3.07
CA ARG A 36 8.11 -2.80 3.58
C ARG A 36 7.56 -3.53 4.79
N ASP A 37 6.44 -3.06 5.33
CA ASP A 37 5.84 -3.66 6.51
C ASP A 37 4.33 -3.54 6.37
N LEU A 38 3.74 -4.54 5.72
CA LEU A 38 2.32 -4.49 5.40
C LEU A 38 1.43 -4.45 6.65
N PRO A 39 1.67 -5.27 7.68
CA PRO A 39 0.81 -5.18 8.87
C PRO A 39 0.88 -3.82 9.53
N SER A 40 2.06 -3.23 9.64
CA SER A 40 2.21 -1.92 10.28
C SER A 40 1.52 -0.82 9.52
N ILE A 41 1.68 -0.81 8.20
CA ILE A 41 1.09 0.27 7.41
C ILE A 41 -0.43 0.19 7.41
N LEU A 42 -0.97 -1.02 7.33
CA LEU A 42 -2.43 -1.16 7.36
C LEU A 42 -2.99 -0.73 8.70
N ASN A 43 -2.32 -1.10 9.78
CA ASN A 43 -2.73 -0.68 11.11
C ASN A 43 -2.63 0.84 11.27
N ARG A 44 -1.61 1.43 10.70
CA ARG A 44 -1.41 2.87 10.74
C ARG A 44 -2.54 3.62 10.03
N HIS A 45 -2.92 3.15 8.85
CA HIS A 45 -4.04 3.77 8.13
C HIS A 45 -5.32 3.68 8.93
N SER A 46 -5.58 2.52 9.52
CA SER A 46 -6.76 2.34 10.34
C SER A 46 -6.76 3.31 11.53
N ALA A 47 -5.63 3.44 12.19
CA ALA A 47 -5.51 4.34 13.34
C ALA A 47 -5.70 5.79 12.91
N GLN A 48 -5.10 6.20 11.81
CA GLN A 48 -5.22 7.57 11.34
C GLN A 48 -6.66 7.92 10.95
N LEU A 49 -7.35 6.99 10.31
CA LEU A 49 -8.75 7.21 9.96
C LEU A 49 -9.61 7.31 11.21
N SER A 50 -9.38 6.43 12.18
CA SER A 50 -10.13 6.45 13.43
C SER A 50 -9.94 7.73 14.21
N MET A 51 -8.74 8.29 14.12
CA MET A 51 -8.39 9.51 14.87
C MET A 51 -8.73 10.80 14.11
N GLY A 52 -9.16 10.68 12.87
CA GLY A 52 -9.51 11.86 12.08
C GLY A 52 -8.35 12.58 11.42
N GLY A 53 -7.16 11.94 11.39
CA GLY A 53 -5.96 12.60 10.89
C GLY A 53 -5.35 11.97 9.64
N HIS A 54 -6.15 11.29 8.84
CA HIS A 54 -5.60 10.63 7.66
C HIS A 54 -5.23 11.65 6.59
N SER A 55 -4.15 11.37 5.86
CA SER A 55 -3.62 12.28 4.86
C SER A 55 -4.42 12.29 3.56
N ALA A 56 -5.30 11.33 3.35
CA ALA A 56 -6.17 11.31 2.18
C ALA A 56 -7.54 11.86 2.56
N PRO A 57 -7.86 13.10 2.18
CA PRO A 57 -9.10 13.72 2.63
C PRO A 57 -10.36 12.99 2.19
N LEU A 58 -10.35 12.41 1.00
CA LEU A 58 -11.53 11.69 0.53
C LEU A 58 -11.78 10.43 1.36
N LEU A 59 -10.74 9.71 1.73
CA LEU A 59 -10.91 8.53 2.57
C LEU A 59 -11.34 8.93 3.97
N GLN A 60 -10.79 10.02 4.50
CA GLN A 60 -11.19 10.49 5.81
C GLN A 60 -12.65 10.91 5.83
N ALA A 61 -13.09 11.60 4.79
CA ALA A 61 -14.50 11.98 4.67
C ALA A 61 -15.41 10.75 4.56
N ASP A 62 -14.96 9.74 3.82
CA ASP A 62 -15.70 8.49 3.67
C ASP A 62 -15.85 7.79 5.02
N TRP A 63 -14.76 7.78 5.81
CA TRP A 63 -14.80 7.17 7.14
C TRP A 63 -15.83 7.86 8.02
N ALA A 64 -15.83 9.19 7.98
CA ALA A 64 -16.79 9.96 8.77
C ALA A 64 -18.23 9.72 8.32
N ALA A 65 -18.44 9.56 7.02
CA ALA A 65 -19.78 9.42 6.48
C ALA A 65 -20.32 7.99 6.59
N HIS A 66 -19.46 6.99 6.40
CA HIS A 66 -19.92 5.60 6.25
C HIS A 66 -19.40 4.67 7.32
N GLY A 67 -18.42 5.07 8.10
CA GLY A 67 -17.90 4.29 9.21
C GLY A 67 -16.93 3.21 8.80
N ALA A 68 -16.33 2.61 9.81
CA ALA A 68 -15.29 1.60 9.62
C ALA A 68 -15.79 0.37 8.90
N ALA A 69 -17.05 0.03 9.06
CA ALA A 69 -17.60 -1.20 8.48
C ALA A 69 -17.58 -1.20 6.96
N SER A 70 -17.52 -0.02 6.34
CA SER A 70 -17.47 0.07 4.88
C SER A 70 -16.06 -0.02 4.33
N PHE A 71 -15.03 -0.08 5.17
CA PHE A 71 -13.65 -0.07 4.73
C PHE A 71 -13.06 -1.47 4.71
N ILE A 72 -12.23 -1.73 3.71
CA ILE A 72 -11.46 -2.97 3.61
C ILE A 72 -9.99 -2.60 3.52
N PHE A 73 -9.18 -3.25 4.36
CA PHE A 73 -7.73 -3.13 4.39
C PHE A 73 -7.16 -4.45 3.89
N GLU A 74 -6.52 -4.45 2.74
CA GLU A 74 -6.15 -5.71 2.11
C GLU A 74 -4.76 -5.64 1.50
N VAL A 75 -4.13 -6.81 1.38
CA VAL A 75 -2.86 -6.96 0.68
C VAL A 75 -3.17 -7.42 -0.73
N LEU A 76 -2.71 -6.67 -1.73
CA LEU A 76 -2.91 -7.03 -3.12
C LEU A 76 -1.85 -7.99 -3.62
N ASP A 77 -0.62 -7.82 -3.15
CA ASP A 77 0.50 -8.62 -3.62
C ASP A 77 1.63 -8.55 -2.62
N THR A 78 2.44 -9.60 -2.58
CA THR A 78 3.61 -9.63 -1.71
C THR A 78 4.87 -9.75 -2.56
N LEU A 79 5.95 -9.19 -2.04
CA LEU A 79 7.25 -9.24 -2.68
C LEU A 79 8.17 -10.12 -1.87
N THR A 80 8.79 -11.11 -2.53
CA THR A 80 9.79 -11.94 -1.90
C THR A 80 11.15 -11.27 -2.09
N PRO A 81 11.80 -10.81 -1.02
CA PRO A 81 13.06 -10.13 -1.18
C PRO A 81 14.18 -11.08 -1.57
N SER A 82 15.18 -10.53 -2.27
CA SER A 82 16.38 -11.26 -2.58
C SER A 82 17.19 -11.54 -1.32
N ASP A 83 17.97 -12.61 -1.36
CA ASP A 83 18.89 -12.94 -0.26
C ASP A 83 20.22 -12.20 -0.34
N ALA A 84 20.44 -11.41 -1.37
CA ALA A 84 21.69 -10.68 -1.53
C ALA A 84 21.92 -9.75 -0.35
N PRO A 85 23.14 -9.67 0.18
CA PRO A 85 23.39 -8.88 1.39
C PRO A 85 23.14 -7.39 1.20
N ASP A 86 23.30 -6.89 0.00
CA ASP A 86 23.11 -5.47 -0.29
C ASP A 86 21.77 -5.19 -0.96
N TYR A 87 20.87 -6.13 -0.91
CA TYR A 87 19.59 -5.97 -1.56
C TYR A 87 18.77 -4.84 -0.93
N ASP A 88 18.25 -3.97 -1.78
CA ASP A 88 17.35 -2.90 -1.39
C ASP A 88 16.03 -3.08 -2.15
N ALA A 89 14.95 -3.26 -1.43
CA ALA A 89 13.66 -3.53 -2.01
C ALA A 89 13.01 -2.33 -2.67
N THR A 90 13.59 -1.14 -2.55
CA THR A 90 12.95 0.09 -3.01
C THR A 90 12.50 0.02 -4.47
N ALA A 91 13.41 -0.38 -5.34
CA ALA A 91 13.09 -0.42 -6.77
C ALA A 91 12.03 -1.48 -7.10
N ASP A 92 12.15 -2.64 -6.46
CA ASP A 92 11.21 -3.71 -6.71
C ASP A 92 9.82 -3.37 -6.18
N LEU A 93 9.74 -2.75 -5.01
CA LEU A 93 8.46 -2.30 -4.47
C LEU A 93 7.84 -1.22 -5.34
N SER A 94 8.64 -0.30 -5.83
CA SER A 94 8.15 0.75 -6.71
C SER A 94 7.59 0.17 -8.00
N ALA A 95 8.30 -0.79 -8.57
CA ALA A 95 7.85 -1.45 -9.79
C ALA A 95 6.54 -2.21 -9.57
N LEU A 96 6.43 -2.91 -8.45
CA LEU A 96 5.22 -3.65 -8.13
C LEU A 96 4.04 -2.70 -7.91
N GLU A 97 4.29 -1.61 -7.23
CA GLU A 97 3.26 -0.59 -7.02
C GLU A 97 2.78 -0.02 -8.36
N ASP A 98 3.70 0.31 -9.24
CA ASP A 98 3.34 0.84 -10.57
C ASP A 98 2.51 -0.17 -11.35
N LEU A 99 2.88 -1.42 -11.29
CA LEU A 99 2.16 -2.49 -11.98
C LEU A 99 0.71 -2.56 -11.49
N TRP A 100 0.51 -2.51 -10.19
CA TRP A 100 -0.83 -2.58 -9.64
C TRP A 100 -1.65 -1.33 -9.92
N LEU A 101 -1.02 -0.15 -9.88
CA LEU A 101 -1.72 1.09 -10.21
C LEU A 101 -2.18 1.07 -11.66
N GLU A 102 -1.34 0.58 -12.55
CA GLU A 102 -1.71 0.46 -13.95
C GLU A 102 -2.84 -0.54 -14.14
N LYS A 103 -2.73 -1.70 -13.51
CA LYS A 103 -3.74 -2.73 -13.62
C LYS A 103 -5.09 -2.24 -13.12
N LEU A 104 -5.10 -1.55 -11.98
CA LEU A 104 -6.33 -1.05 -11.41
C LEU A 104 -6.91 0.08 -12.24
N SER A 105 -6.08 0.89 -12.87
CA SER A 105 -6.59 1.97 -13.71
C SER A 105 -7.29 1.44 -14.95
N LEU A 106 -6.89 0.29 -15.45
CA LEU A 106 -7.57 -0.32 -16.59
C LEU A 106 -8.97 -0.82 -16.23
N GLU A 107 -9.20 -1.12 -14.97
CA GLU A 107 -10.51 -1.57 -14.50
C GLU A 107 -11.37 -0.45 -13.99
N ALA A 108 -10.89 0.74 -14.03
CA ALA A 108 -11.23 1.72 -13.04
C ALA A 108 -12.12 2.86 -13.47
N ASP A 109 -12.99 2.62 -14.40
CA ASP A 109 -14.04 3.62 -14.55
C ASP A 109 -14.85 3.78 -13.29
N ARG A 110 -14.78 2.80 -12.41
CA ARG A 110 -15.59 2.76 -11.22
C ARG A 110 -14.81 2.97 -9.95
N LEU A 111 -13.49 3.02 -10.04
CA LEU A 111 -12.68 3.12 -8.85
C LEU A 111 -11.95 4.46 -8.82
N HIS A 112 -11.98 5.08 -7.68
CA HIS A 112 -11.25 6.32 -7.47
C HIS A 112 -10.04 5.99 -6.62
N THR A 113 -8.92 5.69 -7.29
CA THR A 113 -7.70 5.35 -6.59
C THR A 113 -6.99 6.61 -6.17
N ILE A 114 -6.75 6.71 -4.88
CA ILE A 114 -6.08 7.84 -4.26
C ILE A 114 -4.73 7.36 -3.77
N ASN A 115 -3.68 8.04 -4.17
CA ASN A 115 -2.35 7.70 -3.69
C ASN A 115 -1.57 8.97 -3.46
N PRO A 116 -1.69 9.57 -2.27
CA PRO A 116 -1.10 10.89 -2.02
C PRO A 116 0.38 10.95 -2.30
N GLY A 117 1.11 9.88 -2.05
CA GLY A 117 2.54 9.90 -2.28
C GLY A 117 2.96 9.75 -3.72
N ARG A 118 2.05 9.35 -4.60
CA ARG A 118 2.38 9.06 -5.99
C ARG A 118 1.70 9.97 -6.99
N LEU A 119 0.55 10.50 -6.63
CA LEU A 119 -0.26 11.25 -7.60
C LEU A 119 0.48 12.44 -8.17
N ALA A 120 1.11 13.24 -7.33
CA ALA A 120 1.79 14.42 -7.83
C ALA A 120 2.93 14.07 -8.79
N PRO A 121 3.83 13.14 -8.46
CA PRO A 121 4.87 12.77 -9.43
C PRO A 121 4.32 12.16 -10.70
N LYS A 122 3.32 11.33 -10.58
CA LYS A 122 2.72 10.70 -11.75
C LYS A 122 2.04 11.72 -12.64
N ALA A 123 1.30 12.62 -12.05
CA ALA A 123 0.60 13.64 -12.83
C ALA A 123 1.59 14.51 -13.59
N ARG A 124 2.65 14.93 -12.92
CA ARG A 124 3.66 15.76 -13.54
C ARG A 124 4.32 15.04 -14.70
N ARG A 125 4.63 13.77 -14.49
CA ARG A 125 5.29 13.01 -15.52
C ARG A 125 4.39 12.82 -16.73
N ALA A 126 3.12 12.59 -16.49
CA ALA A 126 2.15 12.46 -17.56
C ALA A 126 2.04 13.74 -18.34
N ASP A 127 2.11 14.84 -17.66
CA ASP A 127 2.01 16.15 -18.30
C ASP A 127 3.25 16.54 -19.04
N ALA A 128 4.36 15.98 -18.67
CA ALA A 128 5.64 16.41 -19.17
C ALA A 128 5.88 16.02 -20.61
N ARG A 129 5.05 15.18 -21.20
CA ARG A 129 5.28 14.79 -22.54
C ARG A 129 5.09 15.85 -23.54
#